data_625007279fa96f15b350892b0264c7dc
#
_entry.id   625007279fa96f15b350892b0264c7dc
#
_cell.length_a   1.000
_cell.length_b   1.000
_cell.length_c   1.000
_cell.angle_alpha   90.00
_cell.angle_beta   90.00
_cell.angle_gamma   90.00
#
_symmetry.space_group_name_H-M   'P 1'
#
loop_
_entity.id
_entity.type
_entity.pdbx_description
1 polymer ?
#
loop_
_entity_poly.entity_id
_entity_poly.type
_entity_poly.pdbx_seq_one_letter_code
_entity_poly.pdbx_strand_id
1 'polypeptide(L)'
;MRFVIVGGGPAGNTAATYAARLGARVTIVERDVIGGAAHLWDCIPSKTMIATGGAMSFARRIHGMGLEQANPEVDVEGLISRIEGIKSHLQKSTTTLLESQGVQLIRGVARFTGPNALTVETAEGTEELGFDCALVSTGSKPRVPDWCFPDGDRILTTRDCYPPKTFPESVTVVGSGVTGVEFVHMFSSFGAAVTLVVSRQQVLPGKDPEVAAVLEEDFLARGVRLLKGARATSIERTVDDEHGDHVVISCDDGRTVRSSHAVLAIGSVPNTESLGLEAAGVEVDAGGYVPINQHCVTNQPHIYAAGDVSGKLPLSSVAAMQGRKVAEHVMGLHTREHRHLDYDKAASAIFTEPEIADVGLAEAEAFAVGRKIRVTKVPFSATPKALINNDSRGFVKIISDPATGVVLGGSIVGRHAAELISVIALAVTANLKVSDIVESLLVHPALAEALVDAAE
;
A
#
# COMPACT_ATOMS: atom_id res chain seq x y z
N MET A 1 18.13 3.67 -28.41
CA MET A 1 18.47 3.64 -26.98
C MET A 1 18.04 2.30 -26.41
N ARG A 2 18.93 1.58 -25.73
CA ARG A 2 18.66 0.32 -25.05
C ARG A 2 18.36 0.64 -23.59
N PHE A 3 17.13 0.40 -23.18
CA PHE A 3 16.66 0.64 -21.82
C PHE A 3 16.37 -0.68 -21.13
N VAL A 4 17.16 -1.03 -20.11
CA VAL A 4 16.96 -2.26 -19.33
C VAL A 4 16.30 -1.93 -18.00
N ILE A 5 15.29 -2.69 -17.65
CA ILE A 5 14.49 -2.52 -16.43
C ILE A 5 14.62 -3.79 -15.60
N VAL A 6 15.10 -3.65 -14.37
CA VAL A 6 15.24 -4.75 -13.41
C VAL A 6 14.07 -4.69 -12.43
N GLY A 7 13.11 -5.59 -12.60
CA GLY A 7 11.87 -5.67 -11.85
C GLY A 7 10.63 -5.23 -12.64
N GLY A 8 9.69 -6.13 -12.82
CA GLY A 8 8.44 -5.97 -13.56
C GLY A 8 7.25 -5.52 -12.70
N GLY A 9 7.49 -4.81 -11.59
CA GLY A 9 6.44 -4.22 -10.75
C GLY A 9 5.79 -2.97 -11.38
N PRO A 10 4.92 -2.24 -10.66
CA PRO A 10 4.21 -1.06 -11.17
C PRO A 10 5.13 0.00 -11.80
N ALA A 11 6.28 0.28 -11.19
CA ALA A 11 7.26 1.22 -11.73
C ALA A 11 7.86 0.72 -13.06
N GLY A 12 8.35 -0.52 -13.09
CA GLY A 12 8.98 -1.12 -14.25
C GLY A 12 8.04 -1.25 -15.44
N ASN A 13 6.82 -1.75 -15.20
CA ASN A 13 5.79 -1.90 -16.25
C ASN A 13 5.39 -0.56 -16.85
N THR A 14 5.20 0.46 -16.02
CA THR A 14 4.84 1.79 -16.51
C THR A 14 6.01 2.41 -17.28
N ALA A 15 7.24 2.31 -16.77
CA ALA A 15 8.42 2.80 -17.47
C ALA A 15 8.58 2.12 -18.84
N ALA A 16 8.42 0.80 -18.89
CA ALA A 16 8.52 0.03 -20.13
C ALA A 16 7.48 0.47 -21.17
N THR A 17 6.21 0.54 -20.74
CA THR A 17 5.10 0.94 -21.60
C THR A 17 5.33 2.33 -22.21
N TYR A 18 5.72 3.31 -21.38
CA TYR A 18 5.94 4.69 -21.87
C TYR A 18 7.19 4.79 -22.74
N ALA A 19 8.31 4.19 -22.33
CA ALA A 19 9.57 4.24 -23.09
C ALA A 19 9.45 3.53 -24.44
N ALA A 20 8.79 2.38 -24.51
CA ALA A 20 8.56 1.65 -25.77
C ALA A 20 7.71 2.48 -26.74
N ARG A 21 6.62 3.09 -26.28
CA ARG A 21 5.80 4.02 -27.10
C ARG A 21 6.56 5.21 -27.64
N LEU A 22 7.61 5.63 -26.94
CA LEU A 22 8.50 6.72 -27.34
C LEU A 22 9.67 6.27 -28.22
N GLY A 23 9.74 4.97 -28.55
CA GLY A 23 10.72 4.41 -29.49
C GLY A 23 12.00 3.84 -28.84
N ALA A 24 12.03 3.63 -27.53
CA ALA A 24 13.13 2.92 -26.88
C ALA A 24 13.07 1.42 -27.17
N ARG A 25 14.22 0.76 -27.27
CA ARG A 25 14.32 -0.69 -27.20
C ARG A 25 14.37 -1.10 -25.73
N VAL A 26 13.26 -1.64 -25.23
CA VAL A 26 13.06 -1.94 -23.81
C VAL A 26 13.19 -3.44 -23.55
N THR A 27 13.95 -3.79 -22.50
CA THR A 27 14.04 -5.17 -21.95
C THR A 27 13.68 -5.10 -20.47
N ILE A 28 12.69 -5.89 -20.03
CA ILE A 28 12.39 -6.11 -18.60
C ILE A 28 12.99 -7.45 -18.19
N VAL A 29 13.72 -7.44 -17.09
CA VAL A 29 14.15 -8.66 -16.38
C VAL A 29 13.31 -8.79 -15.13
N GLU A 30 12.52 -9.88 -15.03
CA GLU A 30 11.67 -10.19 -13.88
C GLU A 30 11.91 -11.63 -13.41
N ARG A 31 12.16 -11.79 -12.12
CA ARG A 31 12.47 -13.11 -11.56
C ARG A 31 11.21 -13.96 -11.29
N ASP A 32 10.10 -13.31 -10.93
CA ASP A 32 8.86 -13.95 -10.50
C ASP A 32 7.78 -13.79 -11.57
N VAL A 33 6.94 -12.76 -11.46
CA VAL A 33 5.85 -12.46 -12.39
C VAL A 33 5.79 -11.00 -12.76
N ILE A 34 5.36 -10.71 -13.97
CA ILE A 34 5.01 -9.37 -14.42
C ILE A 34 3.85 -8.84 -13.58
N GLY A 35 4.03 -7.65 -12.98
CA GLY A 35 3.16 -7.07 -11.95
C GLY A 35 3.85 -7.03 -10.58
N GLY A 36 4.87 -7.86 -10.36
CA GLY A 36 5.70 -7.91 -9.17
C GLY A 36 4.91 -8.19 -7.88
N ALA A 37 5.41 -7.72 -6.76
CA ALA A 37 4.80 -7.93 -5.44
C ALA A 37 3.35 -7.41 -5.34
N ALA A 38 2.99 -6.36 -6.09
CA ALA A 38 1.63 -5.84 -6.13
C ALA A 38 0.62 -6.87 -6.64
N HIS A 39 0.99 -7.68 -7.65
CA HIS A 39 0.13 -8.74 -8.18
C HIS A 39 0.21 -10.03 -7.36
N LEU A 40 1.40 -10.39 -6.83
CA LEU A 40 1.60 -11.66 -6.14
C LEU A 40 1.07 -11.67 -4.70
N TRP A 41 1.22 -10.55 -3.96
CA TRP A 41 0.97 -10.51 -2.53
C TRP A 41 0.34 -9.20 -2.05
N ASP A 42 1.04 -8.07 -2.23
CA ASP A 42 0.87 -6.88 -1.40
C ASP A 42 -0.37 -6.04 -1.73
N CYS A 43 -0.88 -6.06 -2.98
CA CYS A 43 -2.05 -5.28 -3.37
C CYS A 43 -3.23 -6.17 -3.75
N ILE A 44 -3.11 -6.95 -4.83
CA ILE A 44 -4.27 -7.65 -5.41
C ILE A 44 -4.79 -8.77 -4.50
N PRO A 45 -3.99 -9.71 -3.99
CA PRO A 45 -4.47 -10.73 -3.09
C PRO A 45 -5.04 -10.15 -1.79
N SER A 46 -4.32 -9.20 -1.18
CA SER A 46 -4.76 -8.58 0.07
C SER A 46 -6.09 -7.84 -0.09
N LYS A 47 -6.26 -7.04 -1.15
CA LYS A 47 -7.50 -6.29 -1.40
C LYS A 47 -8.64 -7.21 -1.82
N THR A 48 -8.35 -8.35 -2.46
CA THR A 48 -9.36 -9.38 -2.73
C THR A 48 -9.90 -10.00 -1.44
N MET A 49 -9.02 -10.34 -0.48
CA MET A 49 -9.44 -10.84 0.83
C MET A 49 -10.17 -9.79 1.65
N ILE A 50 -9.68 -8.55 1.67
CA ILE A 50 -10.35 -7.41 2.33
C ILE A 50 -11.75 -7.20 1.76
N ALA A 51 -11.91 -7.25 0.43
CA ALA A 51 -13.23 -7.11 -0.21
C ALA A 51 -14.19 -8.25 0.21
N THR A 52 -13.70 -9.47 0.34
CA THR A 52 -14.49 -10.60 0.87
C THR A 52 -14.86 -10.37 2.34
N GLY A 53 -13.91 -9.93 3.17
CA GLY A 53 -14.14 -9.56 4.58
C GLY A 53 -15.15 -8.42 4.71
N GLY A 54 -15.07 -7.40 3.86
CA GLY A 54 -16.03 -6.29 3.81
C GLY A 54 -17.44 -6.76 3.45
N ALA A 55 -17.59 -7.70 2.50
CA ALA A 55 -18.88 -8.31 2.16
C ALA A 55 -19.48 -9.08 3.35
N MET A 56 -18.65 -9.82 4.09
CA MET A 56 -19.08 -10.51 5.32
C MET A 56 -19.51 -9.53 6.42
N SER A 57 -18.71 -8.48 6.64
CA SER A 57 -19.02 -7.42 7.59
C SER A 57 -20.31 -6.70 7.22
N PHE A 58 -20.53 -6.40 5.95
CA PHE A 58 -21.78 -5.83 5.46
C PHE A 58 -22.97 -6.78 5.70
N ALA A 59 -22.85 -8.06 5.36
CA ALA A 59 -23.92 -9.05 5.56
C ALA A 59 -24.37 -9.16 7.04
N ARG A 60 -23.46 -9.00 7.98
CA ARG A 60 -23.79 -8.98 9.42
C ARG A 60 -24.52 -7.70 9.86
N ARG A 61 -24.40 -6.61 9.11
CA ARG A 61 -24.99 -5.28 9.42
C ARG A 61 -26.26 -4.96 8.64
N ILE A 62 -26.72 -5.84 7.74
CA ILE A 62 -27.94 -5.61 6.94
C ILE A 62 -29.21 -5.58 7.79
N HIS A 63 -29.16 -6.02 9.04
CA HIS A 63 -30.20 -5.88 10.02
C HIS A 63 -30.61 -4.42 10.16
N GLY A 64 -31.23 -3.69 9.96
CA GLY A 64 -31.55 -2.25 9.95
C GLY A 64 -31.90 -1.72 8.55
N MET A 65 -31.64 -2.52 7.52
CA MET A 65 -31.99 -2.21 6.13
C MET A 65 -33.28 -2.92 5.67
N GLY A 66 -34.04 -3.51 6.61
CA GLY A 66 -35.23 -4.29 6.30
C GLY A 66 -34.94 -5.74 5.85
N LEU A 67 -33.74 -6.22 6.13
CA LEU A 67 -33.30 -7.59 5.84
C LEU A 67 -33.03 -8.35 7.14
N GLU A 68 -33.21 -9.67 7.11
CA GLU A 68 -32.78 -10.54 8.21
C GLU A 68 -31.25 -10.61 8.28
N GLN A 69 -30.71 -10.80 9.48
CA GLN A 69 -29.26 -10.94 9.69
C GLN A 69 -28.75 -12.19 8.96
N ALA A 70 -27.69 -12.03 8.20
CA ALA A 70 -26.99 -13.13 7.56
C ALA A 70 -25.61 -13.34 8.22
N ASN A 71 -25.24 -14.60 8.44
CA ASN A 71 -23.94 -15.02 8.94
C ASN A 71 -23.24 -15.87 7.89
N PRO A 72 -22.67 -15.26 6.84
CA PRO A 72 -21.97 -16.01 5.82
C PRO A 72 -20.70 -16.66 6.38
N GLU A 73 -20.39 -17.83 5.87
CA GLU A 73 -19.12 -18.52 6.11
C GLU A 73 -18.17 -18.32 4.92
N VAL A 74 -16.88 -18.43 5.17
CA VAL A 74 -15.87 -18.28 4.10
C VAL A 74 -15.74 -19.60 3.36
N ASP A 75 -16.02 -19.58 2.06
CA ASP A 75 -15.60 -20.63 1.13
C ASP A 75 -14.11 -20.40 0.80
N VAL A 76 -13.24 -21.12 1.51
CA VAL A 76 -11.78 -20.96 1.39
C VAL A 76 -11.28 -21.36 0.00
N GLU A 77 -11.78 -22.45 -0.57
CA GLU A 77 -11.39 -22.92 -1.89
C GLU A 77 -11.83 -21.95 -2.99
N GLY A 78 -13.07 -21.46 -2.88
CA GLY A 78 -13.61 -20.43 -3.75
C GLY A 78 -12.81 -19.11 -3.67
N LEU A 79 -12.39 -18.71 -2.46
CA LEU A 79 -11.55 -17.52 -2.26
C LEU A 79 -10.16 -17.68 -2.88
N ILE A 80 -9.50 -18.82 -2.68
CA ILE A 80 -8.20 -19.15 -3.32
C ILE A 80 -8.35 -19.09 -4.84
N SER A 81 -9.34 -19.79 -5.39
CA SER A 81 -9.60 -19.81 -6.83
C SER A 81 -9.84 -18.41 -7.40
N ARG A 82 -10.59 -17.57 -6.68
CA ARG A 82 -10.83 -16.17 -7.07
C ARG A 82 -9.55 -15.34 -7.09
N ILE A 83 -8.70 -15.46 -6.06
CA ILE A 83 -7.42 -14.74 -5.99
C ILE A 83 -6.52 -15.14 -7.15
N GLU A 84 -6.33 -16.44 -7.37
CA GLU A 84 -5.48 -16.94 -8.45
C GLU A 84 -6.03 -16.56 -9.84
N GLY A 85 -7.35 -16.59 -10.02
CA GLY A 85 -8.00 -16.15 -11.26
C GLY A 85 -7.73 -14.67 -11.56
N ILE A 86 -7.83 -13.78 -10.56
CA ILE A 86 -7.54 -12.34 -10.72
C ILE A 86 -6.05 -12.13 -11.02
N LYS A 87 -5.15 -12.78 -10.28
CA LYS A 87 -3.69 -12.70 -10.50
C LYS A 87 -3.33 -13.12 -11.92
N SER A 88 -3.81 -14.27 -12.36
CA SER A 88 -3.55 -14.84 -13.70
C SER A 88 -4.07 -13.90 -14.80
N HIS A 89 -5.29 -13.36 -14.64
CA HIS A 89 -5.89 -12.42 -15.59
C HIS A 89 -5.04 -11.15 -15.74
N LEU A 90 -4.65 -10.53 -14.62
CA LEU A 90 -3.85 -9.30 -14.64
C LEU A 90 -2.45 -9.52 -15.19
N GLN A 91 -1.79 -10.61 -14.79
CA GLN A 91 -0.49 -10.98 -15.32
C GLN A 91 -0.53 -11.16 -16.84
N LYS A 92 -1.49 -11.95 -17.35
CA LYS A 92 -1.65 -12.19 -18.79
C LYS A 92 -1.93 -10.88 -19.53
N SER A 93 -2.83 -10.06 -19.02
CA SER A 93 -3.19 -8.77 -19.64
C SER A 93 -1.99 -7.83 -19.73
N THR A 94 -1.21 -7.71 -18.65
CA THR A 94 -0.02 -6.85 -18.61
C THR A 94 1.09 -7.39 -19.53
N THR A 95 1.34 -8.69 -19.50
CA THR A 95 2.33 -9.34 -20.38
C THR A 95 1.98 -9.12 -21.85
N THR A 96 0.73 -9.38 -22.24
CA THR A 96 0.25 -9.16 -23.61
C THR A 96 0.40 -7.70 -24.05
N LEU A 97 0.11 -6.75 -23.18
CA LEU A 97 0.28 -5.32 -23.45
C LEU A 97 1.76 -4.99 -23.73
N LEU A 98 2.68 -5.43 -22.88
CA LEU A 98 4.12 -5.18 -23.03
C LEU A 98 4.67 -5.81 -24.33
N GLU A 99 4.33 -7.06 -24.62
CA GLU A 99 4.73 -7.76 -25.83
C GLU A 99 4.20 -7.07 -27.10
N SER A 100 2.94 -6.60 -27.07
CA SER A 100 2.34 -5.87 -28.19
C SER A 100 3.05 -4.55 -28.51
N GLN A 101 3.82 -4.03 -27.56
CA GLN A 101 4.64 -2.82 -27.70
C GLN A 101 6.09 -3.13 -28.06
N GLY A 102 6.43 -4.40 -28.27
CA GLY A 102 7.79 -4.83 -28.60
C GLY A 102 8.76 -4.82 -27.42
N VAL A 103 8.25 -4.84 -26.18
CA VAL A 103 9.08 -5.00 -24.98
C VAL A 103 9.57 -6.43 -24.90
N GLN A 104 10.87 -6.61 -24.77
CA GLN A 104 11.47 -7.92 -24.50
C GLN A 104 11.31 -8.26 -23.02
N LEU A 105 10.74 -9.42 -22.71
CA LEU A 105 10.60 -9.94 -21.36
C LEU A 105 11.56 -11.09 -21.13
N ILE A 106 12.42 -11.00 -20.11
CA ILE A 106 13.35 -12.05 -19.70
C ILE A 106 12.99 -12.48 -18.29
N ARG A 107 12.66 -13.76 -18.13
CA ARG A 107 12.45 -14.33 -16.79
C ARG A 107 13.78 -14.77 -16.22
N GLY A 108 14.25 -14.10 -15.17
CA GLY A 108 15.52 -14.39 -14.55
C GLY A 108 15.91 -13.41 -13.45
N VAL A 109 17.07 -13.67 -12.87
CA VAL A 109 17.65 -12.84 -11.79
C VAL A 109 18.75 -11.97 -12.38
N ALA A 110 18.55 -10.66 -12.36
CA ALA A 110 19.54 -9.70 -12.86
C ALA A 110 20.58 -9.34 -11.79
N ARG A 111 21.83 -9.16 -12.22
CA ARG A 111 22.93 -8.65 -11.40
C ARG A 111 23.81 -7.70 -12.23
N PHE A 112 24.02 -6.50 -11.75
CA PHE A 112 24.96 -5.56 -12.37
C PHE A 112 26.39 -6.09 -12.25
N THR A 113 27.13 -6.04 -13.38
CA THR A 113 28.52 -6.47 -13.50
C THR A 113 29.45 -5.32 -13.88
N GLY A 114 28.88 -4.16 -14.21
CA GLY A 114 29.60 -2.97 -14.56
C GLY A 114 28.68 -1.77 -14.77
N PRO A 115 29.22 -0.59 -15.10
CA PRO A 115 28.44 0.62 -15.26
C PRO A 115 27.35 0.56 -16.32
N ASN A 116 27.53 -0.24 -17.39
CA ASN A 116 26.61 -0.37 -18.51
C ASN A 116 26.33 -1.84 -18.85
N ALA A 117 26.55 -2.76 -17.92
CA ALA A 117 26.38 -4.19 -18.12
C ALA A 117 25.74 -4.86 -16.90
N LEU A 118 24.91 -5.87 -17.17
CA LEU A 118 24.40 -6.77 -16.18
C LEU A 118 24.33 -8.20 -16.74
N THR A 119 24.33 -9.20 -15.88
CA THR A 119 24.04 -10.58 -16.20
C THR A 119 22.64 -10.94 -15.74
N VAL A 120 22.01 -11.86 -16.45
CA VAL A 120 20.72 -12.43 -16.09
C VAL A 120 20.86 -13.95 -16.00
N GLU A 121 20.61 -14.48 -14.81
CA GLU A 121 20.52 -15.91 -14.59
C GLU A 121 19.10 -16.36 -14.94
N THR A 122 18.98 -17.17 -16.00
CA THR A 122 17.72 -17.75 -16.47
C THR A 122 17.72 -19.28 -16.25
N ALA A 123 16.60 -19.94 -16.50
CA ALA A 123 16.53 -21.40 -16.47
C ALA A 123 17.40 -22.06 -17.55
N GLU A 124 17.76 -21.34 -18.61
CA GLU A 124 18.55 -21.84 -19.76
C GLU A 124 20.03 -21.52 -19.63
N GLY A 125 20.43 -20.71 -18.68
CA GLY A 125 21.81 -20.29 -18.44
C GLY A 125 21.95 -18.80 -18.09
N THR A 126 23.17 -18.28 -18.17
CA THR A 126 23.46 -16.87 -17.89
C THR A 126 23.60 -16.10 -19.19
N GLU A 127 22.88 -14.99 -19.29
CA GLU A 127 22.95 -14.03 -20.41
C GLU A 127 23.63 -12.73 -19.97
N GLU A 128 24.39 -12.11 -20.85
CA GLU A 128 24.92 -10.76 -20.63
C GLU A 128 24.10 -9.73 -21.38
N LEU A 129 23.69 -8.66 -20.70
CA LEU A 129 22.94 -7.54 -21.27
C LEU A 129 23.71 -6.23 -21.10
N GLY A 130 23.99 -5.57 -22.21
CA GLY A 130 24.49 -4.18 -22.21
C GLY A 130 23.35 -3.19 -22.36
N PHE A 131 23.43 -2.04 -21.72
CA PHE A 131 22.40 -1.01 -21.74
C PHE A 131 23.00 0.40 -21.92
N ASP A 132 22.17 1.31 -22.43
CA ASP A 132 22.47 2.74 -22.47
C ASP A 132 21.91 3.42 -21.21
N CYS A 133 20.75 2.98 -20.73
CA CYS A 133 20.13 3.38 -19.47
C CYS A 133 19.53 2.15 -18.75
N ALA A 134 19.50 2.17 -17.42
CA ALA A 134 18.88 1.13 -16.60
C ALA A 134 17.94 1.71 -15.55
N LEU A 135 16.89 0.95 -15.19
CA LEU A 135 15.98 1.23 -14.07
C LEU A 135 16.02 0.08 -13.07
N VAL A 136 16.31 0.39 -11.81
CA VAL A 136 16.16 -0.51 -10.67
C VAL A 136 14.77 -0.31 -10.08
N SER A 137 13.90 -1.32 -10.20
CA SER A 137 12.50 -1.32 -9.72
C SER A 137 12.14 -2.62 -9.01
N THR A 138 13.08 -3.12 -8.22
CA THR A 138 13.02 -4.43 -7.54
C THR A 138 12.14 -4.46 -6.30
N GLY A 139 11.61 -3.31 -5.88
CA GLY A 139 10.67 -3.20 -4.77
C GLY A 139 11.26 -3.55 -3.41
N SER A 140 10.43 -4.12 -2.55
CA SER A 140 10.75 -4.43 -1.15
C SER A 140 10.27 -5.83 -0.76
N LYS A 141 10.71 -6.30 0.41
CA LYS A 141 10.27 -7.54 1.05
C LYS A 141 9.88 -7.26 2.52
N PRO A 142 9.03 -8.10 3.15
CA PRO A 142 8.69 -7.95 4.56
C PRO A 142 9.94 -7.92 5.44
N ARG A 143 9.94 -7.06 6.44
CA ARG A 143 10.98 -7.01 7.47
C ARG A 143 10.79 -8.17 8.43
N VAL A 144 11.83 -8.98 8.62
CA VAL A 144 11.91 -10.02 9.63
C VAL A 144 13.01 -9.63 10.61
N PRO A 145 12.71 -9.42 11.90
CA PRO A 145 13.71 -9.08 12.90
C PRO A 145 14.45 -10.33 13.39
N ASP A 146 15.65 -10.15 13.92
CA ASP A 146 16.53 -11.26 14.37
C ASP A 146 15.94 -12.11 15.51
N TRP A 147 14.97 -11.56 16.23
CA TRP A 147 14.29 -12.26 17.33
C TRP A 147 13.04 -13.07 16.91
N CYS A 148 12.73 -13.12 15.60
CA CYS A 148 11.56 -13.83 15.09
C CYS A 148 11.92 -14.69 13.89
N PHE A 149 11.46 -15.95 13.89
CA PHE A 149 11.71 -16.92 12.83
C PHE A 149 10.38 -17.38 12.21
N PRO A 150 9.88 -16.70 11.16
CA PRO A 150 8.67 -17.13 10.47
C PRO A 150 8.81 -18.54 9.92
N ASP A 151 7.79 -19.37 10.16
CA ASP A 151 7.73 -20.77 9.69
C ASP A 151 6.76 -20.94 8.51
N GLY A 152 6.04 -19.89 8.14
CA GLY A 152 5.04 -19.89 7.06
C GLY A 152 3.82 -20.76 7.36
N ASP A 153 3.59 -21.09 8.63
CA ASP A 153 2.47 -21.90 9.11
C ASP A 153 1.75 -21.25 10.29
N ARG A 154 2.44 -21.00 11.41
CA ARG A 154 1.91 -20.33 12.61
C ARG A 154 2.51 -18.94 12.82
N ILE A 155 3.78 -18.76 12.46
CA ILE A 155 4.47 -17.48 12.51
C ILE A 155 4.61 -17.00 11.07
N LEU A 156 3.83 -15.99 10.70
CA LEU A 156 3.63 -15.57 9.32
C LEU A 156 4.29 -14.21 9.06
N THR A 157 4.86 -14.07 7.88
CA THR A 157 5.08 -12.75 7.26
C THR A 157 3.80 -12.28 6.58
N THR A 158 3.76 -11.03 6.14
CA THR A 158 2.61 -10.52 5.39
C THR A 158 2.34 -11.33 4.11
N ARG A 159 3.36 -11.93 3.50
CA ARG A 159 3.24 -12.70 2.24
C ARG A 159 2.71 -14.12 2.40
N ASP A 160 2.67 -14.62 3.63
CA ASP A 160 2.13 -15.95 3.94
C ASP A 160 0.60 -15.93 4.20
N CYS A 161 -0.02 -14.73 4.13
CA CYS A 161 -1.39 -14.51 4.59
C CYS A 161 -2.46 -14.44 3.49
N TYR A 162 -2.15 -14.69 2.21
CA TYR A 162 -3.06 -14.40 1.10
C TYR A 162 -3.42 -15.61 0.22
N PRO A 163 -4.24 -16.54 0.70
CA PRO A 163 -4.67 -16.75 2.08
C PRO A 163 -3.61 -17.54 2.87
N PRO A 164 -3.69 -17.56 4.22
CA PRO A 164 -2.84 -18.42 5.02
C PRO A 164 -3.18 -19.89 4.79
N LYS A 165 -2.22 -20.80 5.02
CA LYS A 165 -2.44 -22.25 4.87
C LYS A 165 -3.59 -22.77 5.73
N THR A 166 -3.71 -22.23 6.92
CA THR A 166 -4.80 -22.49 7.85
C THR A 166 -5.39 -21.17 8.31
N PHE A 167 -6.71 -21.01 8.22
CA PHE A 167 -7.35 -19.81 8.74
C PHE A 167 -7.24 -19.78 10.27
N PRO A 168 -6.74 -18.67 10.86
CA PRO A 168 -6.55 -18.60 12.30
C PRO A 168 -7.88 -18.52 13.04
N GLU A 169 -8.02 -19.29 14.14
CA GLU A 169 -9.05 -19.09 15.14
C GLU A 169 -8.77 -17.83 15.97
N SER A 170 -7.49 -17.61 16.28
CA SER A 170 -6.99 -16.41 16.91
C SER A 170 -5.67 -15.98 16.29
N VAL A 171 -5.46 -14.66 16.17
CA VAL A 171 -4.24 -14.12 15.55
C VAL A 171 -3.74 -12.90 16.32
N THR A 172 -2.44 -12.87 16.55
CA THR A 172 -1.77 -11.67 17.03
C THR A 172 -1.05 -10.98 15.88
N VAL A 173 -1.49 -9.77 15.55
CA VAL A 173 -0.83 -8.92 14.55
C VAL A 173 0.20 -8.05 15.26
N VAL A 174 1.45 -8.13 14.85
CA VAL A 174 2.55 -7.32 15.39
C VAL A 174 2.85 -6.16 14.45
N GLY A 175 2.53 -4.95 14.91
CA GLY A 175 2.68 -3.72 14.13
C GLY A 175 1.36 -3.08 13.75
N SER A 176 1.20 -1.79 14.06
CA SER A 176 -0.03 -1.01 13.92
C SER A 176 0.01 0.02 12.78
N GLY A 177 0.88 -0.18 11.81
CA GLY A 177 0.90 0.58 10.56
C GLY A 177 -0.21 0.15 9.60
N VAL A 178 -0.20 0.70 8.39
CA VAL A 178 -1.22 0.45 7.34
C VAL A 178 -1.50 -1.03 7.16
N THR A 179 -0.47 -1.83 6.90
CA THR A 179 -0.61 -3.27 6.68
C THR A 179 -1.17 -3.99 7.90
N GLY A 180 -0.72 -3.61 9.11
CA GLY A 180 -1.18 -4.25 10.35
C GLY A 180 -2.67 -4.05 10.60
N VAL A 181 -3.19 -2.83 10.42
CA VAL A 181 -4.62 -2.55 10.62
C VAL A 181 -5.50 -3.19 9.54
N GLU A 182 -4.99 -3.32 8.31
CA GLU A 182 -5.67 -4.08 7.24
C GLU A 182 -5.78 -5.58 7.61
N PHE A 183 -4.75 -6.19 8.19
CA PHE A 183 -4.81 -7.56 8.70
C PHE A 183 -5.80 -7.71 9.86
N VAL A 184 -5.82 -6.75 10.79
CA VAL A 184 -6.81 -6.73 11.88
C VAL A 184 -8.22 -6.72 11.29
N HIS A 185 -8.50 -5.81 10.34
CA HIS A 185 -9.79 -5.75 9.67
C HIS A 185 -10.13 -7.08 8.98
N MET A 186 -9.22 -7.62 8.21
CA MET A 186 -9.39 -8.84 7.43
C MET A 186 -9.72 -10.04 8.34
N PHE A 187 -8.84 -10.36 9.30
CA PHE A 187 -9.02 -11.53 10.15
C PHE A 187 -10.22 -11.42 11.08
N SER A 188 -10.48 -10.24 11.65
CA SER A 188 -11.68 -10.05 12.47
C SER A 188 -12.97 -10.14 11.65
N SER A 189 -12.95 -9.75 10.38
CA SER A 189 -14.08 -9.92 9.47
C SER A 189 -14.35 -11.39 9.15
N PHE A 190 -13.29 -12.21 9.07
CA PHE A 190 -13.41 -13.66 8.90
C PHE A 190 -13.74 -14.41 10.18
N GLY A 191 -13.85 -13.73 11.32
CA GLY A 191 -14.30 -14.31 12.59
C GLY A 191 -13.18 -14.72 13.54
N ALA A 192 -11.90 -14.47 13.22
CA ALA A 192 -10.80 -14.71 14.12
C ALA A 192 -10.82 -13.77 15.34
N ALA A 193 -10.42 -14.27 16.50
CA ALA A 193 -10.13 -13.44 17.66
C ALA A 193 -8.79 -12.72 17.44
N VAL A 194 -8.81 -11.37 17.33
CA VAL A 194 -7.63 -10.58 16.94
C VAL A 194 -7.06 -9.79 18.11
N THR A 195 -5.74 -9.88 18.31
CA THR A 195 -4.96 -8.98 19.17
C THR A 195 -4.00 -8.18 18.30
N LEU A 196 -3.96 -6.86 18.45
CA LEU A 196 -3.01 -5.97 17.77
C LEU A 196 -1.98 -5.45 18.77
N VAL A 197 -0.70 -5.72 18.53
CA VAL A 197 0.41 -5.16 19.30
C VAL A 197 0.78 -3.80 18.72
N VAL A 198 0.59 -2.75 19.51
CA VAL A 198 0.75 -1.35 19.13
C VAL A 198 1.90 -0.74 19.93
N SER A 199 3.05 -0.50 19.29
CA SER A 199 4.23 0.07 19.97
C SER A 199 4.08 1.54 20.37
N ARG A 200 3.02 2.20 19.97
CA ARG A 200 2.70 3.60 20.25
C ARG A 200 1.40 3.70 21.03
N GLN A 201 0.92 4.93 21.29
CA GLN A 201 -0.33 5.17 22.01
C GLN A 201 -1.58 5.12 21.12
N GLN A 202 -1.39 5.13 19.79
CA GLN A 202 -2.47 5.02 18.81
C GLN A 202 -2.09 4.04 17.69
N VAL A 203 -3.08 3.47 17.03
CA VAL A 203 -2.89 2.80 15.73
C VAL A 203 -2.55 3.84 14.67
N LEU A 204 -1.94 3.44 13.57
CA LEU A 204 -1.56 4.37 12.49
C LEU A 204 -0.81 5.60 13.02
N PRO A 205 0.35 5.44 13.66
CA PRO A 205 1.00 6.50 14.43
C PRO A 205 1.41 7.73 13.60
N GLY A 206 1.45 7.61 12.27
CA GLY A 206 1.72 8.70 11.33
C GLY A 206 0.46 9.38 10.77
N LYS A 207 -0.74 9.01 11.23
CA LYS A 207 -2.00 9.57 10.74
C LYS A 207 -2.63 10.50 11.77
N ASP A 208 -3.60 11.30 11.31
CA ASP A 208 -4.39 12.19 12.15
C ASP A 208 -5.00 11.41 13.34
N PRO A 209 -4.86 11.88 14.58
CA PRO A 209 -5.41 11.20 15.76
C PRO A 209 -6.92 10.99 15.71
N GLU A 210 -7.70 11.91 15.12
CA GLU A 210 -9.15 11.74 14.97
C GLU A 210 -9.47 10.61 13.98
N VAL A 211 -8.67 10.46 12.92
CA VAL A 211 -8.78 9.36 11.98
C VAL A 211 -8.48 8.02 12.66
N ALA A 212 -7.39 7.98 13.43
CA ALA A 212 -7.01 6.78 14.18
C ALA A 212 -8.06 6.38 15.22
N ALA A 213 -8.66 7.36 15.91
CA ALA A 213 -9.69 7.13 16.93
C ALA A 213 -10.93 6.43 16.37
N VAL A 214 -11.43 6.85 15.20
CA VAL A 214 -12.60 6.19 14.56
C VAL A 214 -12.30 4.71 14.25
N LEU A 215 -11.10 4.40 13.78
CA LEU A 215 -10.71 3.02 13.50
C LEU A 215 -10.56 2.20 14.79
N GLU A 216 -9.98 2.78 15.83
CA GLU A 216 -9.83 2.10 17.13
C GLU A 216 -11.20 1.80 17.76
N GLU A 217 -12.15 2.73 17.69
CA GLU A 217 -13.51 2.51 18.15
C GLU A 217 -14.20 1.36 17.43
N ASP A 218 -14.07 1.28 16.10
CA ASP A 218 -14.60 0.16 15.31
C ASP A 218 -13.94 -1.16 15.70
N PHE A 219 -12.62 -1.18 15.85
CA PHE A 219 -11.91 -2.39 16.26
C PHE A 219 -12.34 -2.88 17.64
N LEU A 220 -12.45 -1.98 18.61
CA LEU A 220 -12.92 -2.31 19.96
C LEU A 220 -14.38 -2.80 19.95
N ALA A 221 -15.26 -2.19 19.17
CA ALA A 221 -16.64 -2.63 19.00
C ALA A 221 -16.75 -4.02 18.38
N ARG A 222 -15.77 -4.43 17.57
CA ARG A 222 -15.65 -5.77 16.98
C ARG A 222 -14.94 -6.78 17.88
N GLY A 223 -14.54 -6.41 19.09
CA GLY A 223 -13.88 -7.27 20.05
C GLY A 223 -12.37 -7.44 19.83
N VAL A 224 -11.75 -6.62 19.00
CA VAL A 224 -10.29 -6.63 18.81
C VAL A 224 -9.60 -6.12 20.08
N ARG A 225 -8.56 -6.81 20.52
CA ARG A 225 -7.74 -6.39 21.66
C ARG A 225 -6.58 -5.50 21.17
N LEU A 226 -6.52 -4.26 21.66
CA LEU A 226 -5.40 -3.35 21.37
C LEU A 226 -4.39 -3.36 22.54
N LEU A 227 -3.20 -3.88 22.29
CA LEU A 227 -2.10 -3.91 23.26
C LEU A 227 -1.20 -2.70 23.04
N LYS A 228 -1.66 -1.52 23.50
CA LYS A 228 -0.97 -0.24 23.28
C LYS A 228 0.24 -0.06 24.20
N GLY A 229 1.27 0.64 23.69
CA GLY A 229 2.51 0.94 24.41
C GLY A 229 3.38 -0.29 24.60
N ALA A 230 3.17 -1.38 23.84
CA ALA A 230 3.93 -2.62 23.92
C ALA A 230 4.67 -2.88 22.61
N ARG A 231 5.89 -3.32 22.70
CA ARG A 231 6.70 -3.76 21.56
C ARG A 231 7.03 -5.23 21.70
N ALA A 232 6.70 -6.04 20.70
CA ALA A 232 7.08 -7.45 20.68
C ALA A 232 8.60 -7.61 20.66
N THR A 233 9.10 -8.56 21.46
CA THR A 233 10.54 -8.89 21.62
C THR A 233 10.84 -10.34 21.28
N SER A 234 9.84 -11.22 21.30
CA SER A 234 9.92 -12.58 20.77
C SER A 234 8.58 -13.08 20.28
N ILE A 235 8.61 -14.02 19.35
CA ILE A 235 7.47 -14.85 18.93
C ILE A 235 7.97 -16.28 18.89
N GLU A 236 7.35 -17.14 19.69
CA GLU A 236 7.74 -18.54 19.83
C GLU A 236 6.55 -19.45 19.56
N ARG A 237 6.75 -20.49 18.76
CA ARG A 237 5.77 -21.56 18.57
C ARG A 237 5.96 -22.58 19.70
N THR A 238 4.89 -22.94 20.34
CA THR A 238 4.87 -23.85 21.49
C THR A 238 3.75 -24.88 21.30
N VAL A 239 4.00 -26.11 21.73
CA VAL A 239 2.99 -27.16 21.78
C VAL A 239 2.88 -27.62 23.24
N ASP A 240 1.70 -27.49 23.83
CA ASP A 240 1.40 -27.98 25.18
C ASP A 240 0.05 -28.69 25.24
N ASP A 241 -0.19 -29.45 26.35
CA ASP A 241 -1.42 -30.22 26.51
C ASP A 241 -2.67 -29.36 26.77
N GLU A 242 -2.47 -28.11 27.23
CA GLU A 242 -3.57 -27.21 27.60
C GLU A 242 -4.11 -26.43 26.38
N HIS A 243 -3.21 -26.01 25.46
CA HIS A 243 -3.53 -25.09 24.38
C HIS A 243 -3.21 -25.65 22.99
N GLY A 244 -2.62 -26.85 22.91
CA GLY A 244 -2.17 -27.45 21.66
C GLY A 244 -1.03 -26.68 20.99
N ASP A 245 -1.03 -26.64 19.67
CA ASP A 245 -0.04 -25.93 18.84
C ASP A 245 -0.42 -24.45 18.67
N HIS A 246 0.33 -23.56 19.32
CA HIS A 246 0.07 -22.14 19.40
C HIS A 246 1.34 -21.30 19.38
N VAL A 247 1.20 -19.98 19.30
CA VAL A 247 2.29 -19.03 19.40
C VAL A 247 2.16 -18.16 20.65
N VAL A 248 3.31 -17.85 21.26
CA VAL A 248 3.42 -16.93 22.39
C VAL A 248 4.25 -15.73 21.96
N ILE A 249 3.67 -14.54 22.09
CA ILE A 249 4.32 -13.27 21.82
C ILE A 249 4.68 -12.62 23.14
N SER A 250 5.96 -12.33 23.38
CA SER A 250 6.43 -11.56 24.54
C SER A 250 6.69 -10.12 24.17
N CYS A 251 6.39 -9.20 25.08
CA CYS A 251 6.57 -7.77 24.90
C CYS A 251 7.60 -7.20 25.87
N ASP A 252 8.17 -6.03 25.53
CA ASP A 252 9.20 -5.31 26.28
C ASP A 252 8.76 -4.84 27.68
N ASP A 253 7.44 -4.76 27.92
CA ASP A 253 6.85 -4.37 29.21
C ASP A 253 6.42 -5.59 30.08
N GLY A 254 6.79 -6.80 29.67
CA GLY A 254 6.48 -8.04 30.36
C GLY A 254 5.11 -8.63 30.05
N ARG A 255 4.27 -7.96 29.26
CA ARG A 255 3.01 -8.55 28.78
C ARG A 255 3.27 -9.65 27.77
N THR A 256 2.43 -10.68 27.81
CA THR A 256 2.46 -11.80 26.84
C THR A 256 1.09 -11.98 26.20
N VAL A 257 1.09 -12.45 24.96
CA VAL A 257 -0.14 -12.77 24.21
C VAL A 257 0.00 -14.18 23.65
N ARG A 258 -1.06 -14.98 23.78
CA ARG A 258 -1.15 -16.29 23.16
C ARG A 258 -2.22 -16.27 22.06
N SER A 259 -1.92 -16.90 20.94
CA SER A 259 -2.84 -17.04 19.80
C SER A 259 -2.48 -18.26 18.95
N SER A 260 -3.39 -18.69 18.08
CA SER A 260 -3.10 -19.79 17.14
C SER A 260 -2.04 -19.40 16.10
N HIS A 261 -2.00 -18.11 15.72
CA HIS A 261 -1.06 -17.59 14.72
C HIS A 261 -0.53 -16.22 15.13
N ALA A 262 0.62 -15.84 14.58
CA ALA A 262 1.15 -14.48 14.63
C ALA A 262 1.47 -13.98 13.23
N VAL A 263 1.25 -12.69 12.99
CA VAL A 263 1.59 -12.01 11.72
C VAL A 263 2.53 -10.84 11.99
N LEU A 264 3.68 -10.84 11.32
CA LEU A 264 4.64 -9.73 11.35
C LEU A 264 4.23 -8.65 10.33
N ALA A 265 3.78 -7.50 10.80
CA ALA A 265 3.41 -6.33 10.00
C ALA A 265 4.23 -5.08 10.39
N ILE A 266 5.56 -5.27 10.53
CA ILE A 266 6.51 -4.26 11.06
C ILE A 266 7.28 -3.50 9.96
N GLY A 267 6.71 -3.44 8.76
CA GLY A 267 7.29 -2.74 7.62
C GLY A 267 8.08 -3.66 6.67
N SER A 268 8.82 -3.04 5.77
CA SER A 268 9.55 -3.71 4.70
C SER A 268 11.01 -3.25 4.63
N VAL A 269 11.82 -3.98 3.87
CA VAL A 269 13.20 -3.66 3.53
C VAL A 269 13.37 -3.75 2.00
N PRO A 270 14.21 -2.87 1.38
CA PRO A 270 14.37 -2.86 -0.07
C PRO A 270 15.11 -4.10 -0.58
N ASN A 271 14.84 -4.50 -1.83
CA ASN A 271 15.50 -5.62 -2.49
C ASN A 271 16.74 -5.13 -3.26
N THR A 272 17.85 -4.88 -2.57
CA THR A 272 19.09 -4.37 -3.16
C THR A 272 20.28 -5.30 -2.97
N GLU A 273 20.26 -6.20 -1.99
CA GLU A 273 21.40 -6.99 -1.52
C GLU A 273 22.10 -7.84 -2.60
N SER A 274 21.35 -8.39 -3.58
CA SER A 274 21.88 -9.31 -4.59
C SER A 274 22.08 -8.69 -5.97
N LEU A 275 21.84 -7.37 -6.10
CA LEU A 275 21.81 -6.72 -7.42
C LEU A 275 23.18 -6.38 -7.98
N GLY A 276 24.26 -6.42 -7.18
CA GLY A 276 25.60 -6.00 -7.62
C GLY A 276 25.70 -4.50 -7.94
N LEU A 277 24.94 -3.65 -7.21
CA LEU A 277 24.87 -2.21 -7.45
C LEU A 277 26.23 -1.52 -7.32
N GLU A 278 27.11 -2.04 -6.47
CA GLU A 278 28.47 -1.57 -6.28
C GLU A 278 29.32 -1.69 -7.56
N ALA A 279 29.11 -2.74 -8.37
CA ALA A 279 29.80 -2.91 -9.64
C ALA A 279 29.37 -1.87 -10.70
N ALA A 280 28.14 -1.37 -10.58
CA ALA A 280 27.63 -0.27 -11.40
C ALA A 280 27.95 1.11 -10.80
N GLY A 281 28.59 1.19 -9.63
CA GLY A 281 28.88 2.43 -8.90
C GLY A 281 27.65 3.11 -8.33
N VAL A 282 26.55 2.39 -8.14
CA VAL A 282 25.30 2.89 -7.56
C VAL A 282 25.38 2.84 -6.04
N GLU A 283 25.13 3.98 -5.41
CA GLU A 283 25.12 4.11 -3.95
C GLU A 283 23.83 3.58 -3.34
N VAL A 284 23.98 2.98 -2.15
CA VAL A 284 22.88 2.48 -1.32
C VAL A 284 23.03 3.11 0.07
N ASP A 285 21.95 3.63 0.63
CA ASP A 285 21.97 4.23 1.96
C ASP A 285 22.01 3.18 3.09
N ALA A 286 22.13 3.65 4.34
CA ALA A 286 22.19 2.79 5.52
C ALA A 286 20.92 1.93 5.72
N GLY A 287 19.79 2.31 5.13
CA GLY A 287 18.53 1.56 5.13
C GLY A 287 18.44 0.52 4.02
N GLY A 288 19.43 0.45 3.14
CA GLY A 288 19.45 -0.41 1.97
C GLY A 288 18.75 0.18 0.75
N TYR A 289 18.24 1.41 0.81
CA TYR A 289 17.55 2.07 -0.31
C TYR A 289 18.53 2.68 -1.30
N VAL A 290 18.08 2.81 -2.55
CA VAL A 290 18.81 3.53 -3.61
C VAL A 290 18.35 4.98 -3.64
N PRO A 291 19.16 5.96 -3.18
CA PRO A 291 18.79 7.38 -3.18
C PRO A 291 18.56 7.91 -4.60
N ILE A 292 17.54 8.73 -4.75
CA ILE A 292 17.16 9.33 -6.04
C ILE A 292 16.93 10.83 -5.92
N ASN A 293 17.19 11.53 -7.03
CA ASN A 293 16.80 12.93 -7.17
C ASN A 293 15.34 13.08 -7.65
N GLN A 294 14.91 14.30 -7.94
CA GLN A 294 13.58 14.65 -8.42
C GLN A 294 13.20 14.01 -9.77
N HIS A 295 14.13 13.48 -10.54
CA HIS A 295 13.93 12.78 -11.80
C HIS A 295 14.08 11.27 -11.68
N CYS A 296 14.14 10.75 -10.45
CA CYS A 296 14.41 9.35 -10.13
C CYS A 296 15.80 8.86 -10.58
N VAL A 297 16.75 9.77 -10.84
CA VAL A 297 18.14 9.45 -11.19
C VAL A 297 18.91 9.16 -9.91
N THR A 298 19.73 8.12 -9.91
CA THR A 298 20.65 7.78 -8.82
C THR A 298 21.90 8.68 -8.85
N ASN A 299 22.94 8.36 -8.10
CA ASN A 299 24.27 8.99 -8.25
C ASN A 299 24.92 8.70 -9.60
N GLN A 300 24.43 7.70 -10.36
CA GLN A 300 24.85 7.40 -11.73
C GLN A 300 23.85 8.00 -12.73
N PRO A 301 24.27 8.89 -13.65
CA PRO A 301 23.35 9.70 -14.46
C PRO A 301 22.50 8.90 -15.46
N HIS A 302 22.88 7.66 -15.76
CA HIS A 302 22.16 6.76 -16.69
C HIS A 302 21.48 5.61 -15.96
N ILE A 303 21.52 5.57 -14.62
CA ILE A 303 20.84 4.55 -13.80
C ILE A 303 19.80 5.23 -12.91
N TYR A 304 18.60 4.73 -12.96
CA TYR A 304 17.42 5.22 -12.24
C TYR A 304 16.97 4.20 -11.19
N ALA A 305 16.24 4.67 -10.18
CA ALA A 305 15.52 3.78 -9.27
C ALA A 305 14.10 4.30 -9.04
N ALA A 306 13.13 3.38 -8.93
CA ALA A 306 11.73 3.73 -8.74
C ALA A 306 10.97 2.65 -7.95
N GLY A 307 9.89 3.06 -7.30
CA GLY A 307 9.14 2.21 -6.36
C GLY A 307 9.81 2.13 -5.00
N ASP A 308 9.46 1.11 -4.24
CA ASP A 308 9.87 0.96 -2.84
C ASP A 308 11.40 0.96 -2.66
N VAL A 309 12.13 0.43 -3.62
CA VAL A 309 13.60 0.40 -3.60
C VAL A 309 14.24 1.78 -3.49
N SER A 310 13.51 2.85 -3.88
CA SER A 310 13.99 4.24 -3.80
C SER A 310 13.83 4.89 -2.42
N GLY A 311 13.19 4.22 -1.47
CA GLY A 311 12.94 4.75 -0.13
C GLY A 311 11.95 5.93 -0.07
N LYS A 312 11.23 6.19 -1.18
CA LYS A 312 10.14 7.17 -1.22
C LYS A 312 8.85 6.51 -0.75
N LEU A 313 7.69 7.14 -1.00
CA LEU A 313 6.40 6.58 -0.57
C LEU A 313 6.13 5.19 -1.17
N PRO A 314 5.91 4.14 -0.36
CA PRO A 314 5.69 2.76 -0.83
C PRO A 314 4.23 2.58 -1.30
N LEU A 315 3.86 3.27 -2.38
CA LEU A 315 2.55 3.22 -3.00
C LEU A 315 2.68 2.82 -4.48
N SER A 316 1.86 1.87 -4.93
CA SER A 316 1.86 1.42 -6.34
C SER A 316 1.59 2.55 -7.33
N SER A 317 0.73 3.52 -6.97
CA SER A 317 0.44 4.72 -7.76
C SER A 317 1.66 5.64 -7.90
N VAL A 318 2.41 5.82 -6.80
CA VAL A 318 3.67 6.60 -6.80
C VAL A 318 4.71 5.88 -7.63
N ALA A 319 4.89 4.58 -7.44
CA ALA A 319 5.82 3.76 -8.23
C ALA A 319 5.52 3.83 -9.74
N ALA A 320 4.25 3.72 -10.13
CA ALA A 320 3.83 3.85 -11.53
C ALA A 320 4.14 5.26 -12.08
N MET A 321 3.87 6.31 -11.32
CA MET A 321 4.19 7.68 -11.74
C MET A 321 5.70 7.93 -11.83
N GLN A 322 6.50 7.39 -10.90
CA GLN A 322 7.96 7.41 -10.99
C GLN A 322 8.43 6.74 -12.28
N GLY A 323 7.90 5.54 -12.60
CA GLY A 323 8.23 4.83 -13.83
C GLY A 323 7.93 5.66 -15.08
N ARG A 324 6.77 6.34 -15.12
CA ARG A 324 6.44 7.28 -16.20
C ARG A 324 7.46 8.42 -16.29
N LYS A 325 7.82 9.04 -15.17
CA LYS A 325 8.80 10.14 -15.12
C LYS A 325 10.19 9.70 -15.57
N VAL A 326 10.61 8.50 -15.19
CA VAL A 326 11.85 7.88 -15.68
C VAL A 326 11.80 7.74 -17.21
N ALA A 327 10.74 7.19 -17.78
CA ALA A 327 10.61 7.05 -19.22
C ALA A 327 10.65 8.41 -19.96
N GLU A 328 9.93 9.41 -19.44
CA GLU A 328 9.97 10.79 -19.99
C GLU A 328 11.39 11.38 -19.94
N HIS A 329 12.12 11.17 -18.84
CA HIS A 329 13.48 11.67 -18.68
C HIS A 329 14.47 10.95 -19.59
N VAL A 330 14.44 9.62 -19.63
CA VAL A 330 15.28 8.78 -20.51
C VAL A 330 15.10 9.16 -21.98
N MET A 331 13.88 9.53 -22.39
CA MET A 331 13.56 9.88 -23.76
C MET A 331 13.71 11.40 -24.05
N GLY A 332 14.29 12.18 -23.12
CA GLY A 332 14.59 13.60 -23.32
C GLY A 332 13.38 14.52 -23.30
N LEU A 333 12.23 14.08 -22.78
CA LEU A 333 11.01 14.89 -22.73
C LEU A 333 10.93 15.84 -21.53
N HIS A 334 11.91 15.80 -20.64
CA HIS A 334 11.94 16.57 -19.38
C HIS A 334 12.19 18.09 -19.60
N THR A 335 12.47 18.53 -20.82
CA THR A 335 12.72 19.95 -21.14
C THR A 335 11.43 20.77 -21.35
N ARG A 336 10.27 20.13 -21.44
CA ARG A 336 8.97 20.80 -21.52
C ARG A 336 8.36 20.81 -20.12
N GLU A 337 7.45 21.75 -19.81
CA GLU A 337 6.75 21.93 -18.53
C GLU A 337 6.58 20.64 -17.68
N HIS A 338 7.70 20.07 -17.27
CA HIS A 338 7.75 18.81 -16.59
C HIS A 338 7.47 19.04 -15.10
N ARG A 339 6.28 18.71 -14.66
CA ARG A 339 5.96 18.73 -13.23
C ARG A 339 6.75 17.63 -12.55
N HIS A 340 7.57 17.99 -11.56
CA HIS A 340 8.23 17.04 -10.68
C HIS A 340 7.18 16.31 -9.84
N LEU A 341 7.53 15.11 -9.38
CA LEU A 341 6.74 14.40 -8.40
C LEU A 341 6.81 15.15 -7.07
N ASP A 342 5.65 15.62 -6.63
CA ASP A 342 5.45 16.16 -5.30
C ASP A 342 4.81 15.06 -4.45
N TYR A 343 5.63 14.43 -3.61
CA TYR A 343 5.19 13.31 -2.79
C TYR A 343 4.19 13.72 -1.70
N ASP A 344 4.21 14.99 -1.30
CA ASP A 344 3.28 15.54 -0.31
C ASP A 344 1.85 15.64 -0.87
N LYS A 345 1.70 15.56 -2.20
CA LYS A 345 0.40 15.54 -2.89
C LYS A 345 -0.09 14.13 -3.27
N ALA A 346 0.64 13.10 -2.86
CA ALA A 346 0.22 11.74 -3.14
C ALA A 346 -0.95 11.34 -2.23
N ALA A 347 -2.07 10.95 -2.83
CA ALA A 347 -3.16 10.35 -2.08
C ALA A 347 -2.79 8.94 -1.60
N SER A 348 -3.18 8.60 -0.38
CA SER A 348 -3.05 7.25 0.18
C SER A 348 -4.38 6.75 0.71
N ALA A 349 -4.57 5.42 0.70
CA ALA A 349 -5.74 4.79 1.27
C ALA A 349 -5.35 3.57 2.12
N ILE A 350 -6.17 3.28 3.12
CA ILE A 350 -6.11 2.13 4.00
C ILE A 350 -7.45 1.42 3.90
N PHE A 351 -7.42 0.18 3.45
CA PHE A 351 -8.62 -0.57 3.11
C PHE A 351 -9.17 -1.33 4.30
N THR A 352 -9.37 -0.63 5.40
CA THR A 352 -10.09 -1.10 6.57
C THR A 352 -11.60 -0.88 6.39
N GLU A 353 -12.40 -1.17 7.40
CA GLU A 353 -13.78 -0.79 7.49
C GLU A 353 -14.01 -0.16 8.88
N PRO A 354 -14.24 1.17 8.92
CA PRO A 354 -14.32 2.12 7.80
C PRO A 354 -12.98 2.28 7.06
N GLU A 355 -13.05 2.56 5.74
CA GLU A 355 -11.87 2.92 4.95
C GLU A 355 -11.30 4.26 5.43
N ILE A 356 -9.99 4.45 5.23
CA ILE A 356 -9.30 5.71 5.52
C ILE A 356 -8.57 6.14 4.25
N ALA A 357 -8.67 7.42 3.92
CA ALA A 357 -7.89 8.02 2.84
C ALA A 357 -7.45 9.43 3.21
N ASP A 358 -6.27 9.82 2.76
CA ASP A 358 -5.70 11.14 2.99
C ASP A 358 -4.86 11.62 1.81
N VAL A 359 -4.70 12.94 1.73
CA VAL A 359 -3.84 13.61 0.73
C VAL A 359 -3.42 14.99 1.23
N GLY A 360 -2.20 15.37 0.88
CA GLY A 360 -1.68 16.71 1.14
C GLY A 360 -1.34 16.94 2.62
N LEU A 361 -1.39 18.20 3.02
CA LEU A 361 -1.00 18.66 4.36
C LEU A 361 -1.94 18.12 5.44
N ALA A 362 -1.35 17.50 6.46
CA ALA A 362 -2.08 17.11 7.66
C ALA A 362 -2.15 18.26 8.68
N GLU A 363 -3.21 18.26 9.52
CA GLU A 363 -3.42 19.28 10.53
C GLU A 363 -2.24 19.37 11.52
N ALA A 364 -1.75 18.22 12.00
CA ALA A 364 -0.61 18.16 12.91
C ALA A 364 0.69 18.73 12.29
N GLU A 365 0.90 18.49 11.01
CA GLU A 365 2.07 19.03 10.27
C GLU A 365 1.98 20.55 10.15
N ALA A 366 0.78 21.08 9.83
CA ALA A 366 0.56 22.52 9.78
C ALA A 366 0.87 23.18 11.12
N PHE A 367 0.40 22.61 12.23
CA PHE A 367 0.70 23.12 13.58
C PHE A 367 2.19 23.05 13.92
N ALA A 368 2.87 21.97 13.57
CA ALA A 368 4.30 21.78 13.84
C ALA A 368 5.18 22.88 13.20
N VAL A 369 4.77 23.39 12.02
CA VAL A 369 5.50 24.47 11.31
C VAL A 369 4.87 25.86 11.52
N GLY A 370 3.87 25.99 12.40
CA GLY A 370 3.20 27.26 12.71
C GLY A 370 2.38 27.82 11.52
N ARG A 371 1.97 26.99 10.57
CA ARG A 371 1.18 27.40 9.42
C ARG A 371 -0.28 27.63 9.82
N LYS A 372 -0.83 28.81 9.48
CA LYS A 372 -2.26 29.06 9.62
C LYS A 372 -3.05 28.25 8.61
N ILE A 373 -4.05 27.54 9.08
CA ILE A 373 -4.97 26.74 8.27
C ILE A 373 -6.41 26.96 8.70
N ARG A 374 -7.35 26.72 7.80
CA ARG A 374 -8.76 26.49 8.09
C ARG A 374 -9.01 25.00 8.02
N VAL A 375 -9.65 24.43 9.03
CA VAL A 375 -10.06 23.02 9.07
C VAL A 375 -11.57 22.96 9.13
N THR A 376 -12.19 22.26 8.20
CA THR A 376 -13.62 21.98 8.23
C THR A 376 -13.82 20.45 8.27
N LYS A 377 -14.71 20.00 9.16
CA LYS A 377 -15.00 18.57 9.34
C LYS A 377 -16.51 18.32 9.33
N VAL A 378 -16.97 17.41 8.49
CA VAL A 378 -18.38 17.02 8.37
C VAL A 378 -18.52 15.52 8.63
N PRO A 379 -19.31 15.10 9.64
CA PRO A 379 -19.54 13.69 9.91
C PRO A 379 -20.48 13.07 8.87
N PHE A 380 -20.24 11.82 8.48
CA PHE A 380 -21.15 11.10 7.59
C PHE A 380 -22.54 10.87 8.18
N SER A 381 -22.71 10.96 9.49
CA SER A 381 -24.04 10.92 10.14
C SER A 381 -24.94 12.09 9.74
N ALA A 382 -24.39 13.16 9.18
CA ALA A 382 -25.16 14.28 8.60
C ALA A 382 -25.49 14.07 7.11
N THR A 383 -24.94 13.06 6.46
CA THR A 383 -25.06 12.86 5.00
C THR A 383 -26.22 11.87 4.70
N PRO A 384 -27.23 12.27 3.90
CA PRO A 384 -28.38 11.40 3.59
C PRO A 384 -27.99 10.03 3.03
N LYS A 385 -27.00 9.98 2.14
CA LYS A 385 -26.55 8.73 1.53
C LYS A 385 -25.92 7.76 2.54
N ALA A 386 -25.23 8.26 3.54
CA ALA A 386 -24.66 7.43 4.59
C ALA A 386 -25.74 6.77 5.44
N LEU A 387 -26.81 7.51 5.74
CA LEU A 387 -28.00 6.99 6.43
C LEU A 387 -28.73 5.93 5.57
N ILE A 388 -28.92 6.20 4.28
CA ILE A 388 -29.50 5.24 3.33
C ILE A 388 -28.69 3.93 3.28
N ASN A 389 -27.38 4.03 3.35
CA ASN A 389 -26.47 2.88 3.32
C ASN A 389 -26.36 2.14 4.66
N ASN A 390 -27.02 2.64 5.72
CA ASN A 390 -26.89 2.16 7.11
C ASN A 390 -25.42 2.10 7.58
N ASP A 391 -24.61 3.06 7.13
CA ASP A 391 -23.20 3.20 7.52
C ASP A 391 -22.79 4.68 7.55
N SER A 392 -22.94 5.26 8.72
CA SER A 392 -22.67 6.69 8.99
C SER A 392 -21.40 6.94 9.78
N ARG A 393 -20.52 5.92 9.89
CA ARG A 393 -19.25 6.05 10.62
C ARG A 393 -18.30 6.99 9.88
N GLY A 394 -17.56 7.78 10.67
CA GLY A 394 -16.49 8.63 10.20
C GLY A 394 -16.91 10.01 9.70
N PHE A 395 -16.03 10.61 8.91
CA PHE A 395 -16.15 12.02 8.51
C PHE A 395 -15.32 12.33 7.25
N VAL A 396 -15.60 13.51 6.69
CA VAL A 396 -14.73 14.21 5.74
C VAL A 396 -14.09 15.41 6.47
N LYS A 397 -12.77 15.56 6.35
CA LYS A 397 -12.01 16.72 6.85
C LYS A 397 -11.29 17.36 5.66
N ILE A 398 -11.45 18.67 5.46
CA ILE A 398 -10.74 19.46 4.45
C ILE A 398 -9.89 20.52 5.17
N ILE A 399 -8.65 20.67 4.70
CA ILE A 399 -7.68 21.66 5.18
C ILE A 399 -7.44 22.64 4.05
N SER A 400 -7.64 23.93 4.32
CA SER A 400 -7.46 24.99 3.33
C SER A 400 -6.66 26.16 3.88
N ASP A 401 -6.10 26.95 2.99
CA ASP A 401 -5.46 28.22 3.31
C ASP A 401 -6.53 29.28 3.64
N PRO A 402 -6.53 29.89 4.83
CA PRO A 402 -7.60 30.79 5.25
C PRO A 402 -7.63 32.11 4.46
N ALA A 403 -6.54 32.50 3.80
CA ALA A 403 -6.46 33.76 3.05
C ALA A 403 -6.90 33.60 1.59
N THR A 404 -6.55 32.45 0.97
CA THR A 404 -6.76 32.23 -0.46
C THR A 404 -7.89 31.24 -0.75
N GLY A 405 -8.28 30.42 0.23
CA GLY A 405 -9.22 29.32 0.08
C GLY A 405 -8.64 28.10 -0.64
N VAL A 406 -7.34 28.09 -0.98
CA VAL A 406 -6.71 26.95 -1.69
C VAL A 406 -6.72 25.72 -0.80
N VAL A 407 -7.14 24.58 -1.35
CA VAL A 407 -7.16 23.28 -0.67
C VAL A 407 -5.72 22.79 -0.51
N LEU A 408 -5.33 22.54 0.73
CA LEU A 408 -3.97 22.11 1.11
C LEU A 408 -3.89 20.61 1.37
N GLY A 409 -4.99 20.01 1.81
CA GLY A 409 -5.06 18.60 2.14
C GLY A 409 -6.43 18.21 2.67
N GLY A 410 -6.54 16.93 3.04
CA GLY A 410 -7.73 16.43 3.71
C GLY A 410 -7.65 14.95 4.01
N SER A 411 -8.57 14.52 4.87
CA SER A 411 -8.70 13.12 5.30
C SER A 411 -10.17 12.71 5.25
N ILE A 412 -10.41 11.47 4.87
CA ILE A 412 -11.73 10.86 4.85
C ILE A 412 -11.66 9.55 5.62
N VAL A 413 -12.56 9.35 6.56
CA VAL A 413 -12.79 8.07 7.23
C VAL A 413 -14.22 7.68 6.97
N GLY A 414 -14.46 6.53 6.34
CA GLY A 414 -15.80 6.07 6.04
C GLY A 414 -15.86 5.19 4.81
N ARG A 415 -17.07 4.82 4.43
CA ARG A 415 -17.30 3.99 3.25
C ARG A 415 -16.86 4.69 1.98
N HIS A 416 -16.10 3.99 1.12
CA HIS A 416 -15.58 4.51 -0.15
C HIS A 416 -14.63 5.71 0.00
N ALA A 417 -13.93 5.83 1.14
CA ALA A 417 -12.95 6.90 1.36
C ALA A 417 -11.86 6.91 0.28
N ALA A 418 -11.42 5.73 -0.17
CA ALA A 418 -10.42 5.57 -1.23
C ALA A 418 -10.86 6.17 -2.58
N GLU A 419 -12.15 6.14 -2.89
CA GLU A 419 -12.71 6.73 -4.09
C GLU A 419 -12.96 8.24 -3.94
N LEU A 420 -13.54 8.63 -2.78
CA LEU A 420 -13.90 10.01 -2.49
C LEU A 420 -12.69 10.95 -2.38
N ILE A 421 -11.56 10.46 -1.85
CA ILE A 421 -10.34 11.27 -1.71
C ILE A 421 -9.83 11.83 -3.04
N SER A 422 -10.22 11.23 -4.17
CA SER A 422 -9.81 11.66 -5.51
C SER A 422 -10.20 13.10 -5.81
N VAL A 423 -11.30 13.60 -5.27
CA VAL A 423 -11.74 15.01 -5.42
C VAL A 423 -10.76 15.96 -4.71
N ILE A 424 -10.40 15.63 -3.46
CA ILE A 424 -9.43 16.42 -2.68
C ILE A 424 -8.05 16.33 -3.32
N ALA A 425 -7.64 15.14 -3.79
CA ALA A 425 -6.37 14.94 -4.46
C ALA A 425 -6.23 15.77 -5.75
N LEU A 426 -7.31 15.87 -6.54
CA LEU A 426 -7.36 16.74 -7.71
C LEU A 426 -7.26 18.21 -7.30
N ALA A 427 -8.00 18.63 -6.27
CA ALA A 427 -7.97 19.99 -5.76
C ALA A 427 -6.58 20.40 -5.27
N VAL A 428 -5.91 19.55 -4.47
CA VAL A 428 -4.54 19.77 -3.98
C VAL A 428 -3.54 19.83 -5.15
N THR A 429 -3.67 18.92 -6.12
CA THR A 429 -2.75 18.84 -7.27
C THR A 429 -2.85 20.08 -8.17
N ALA A 430 -4.08 20.53 -8.42
CA ALA A 430 -4.37 21.65 -9.29
C ALA A 430 -4.42 23.01 -8.59
N ASN A 431 -4.19 23.05 -7.26
CA ASN A 431 -4.32 24.23 -6.39
C ASN A 431 -5.72 24.88 -6.49
N LEU A 432 -6.76 24.04 -6.55
CA LEU A 432 -8.15 24.52 -6.54
C LEU A 432 -8.52 25.07 -5.16
N LYS A 433 -9.53 25.90 -5.14
CA LYS A 433 -10.08 26.48 -3.91
C LYS A 433 -11.25 25.65 -3.40
N VAL A 434 -11.59 25.82 -2.12
CA VAL A 434 -12.80 25.23 -1.55
C VAL A 434 -14.05 25.67 -2.33
N SER A 435 -14.10 26.91 -2.84
CA SER A 435 -15.19 27.39 -3.69
C SER A 435 -15.36 26.57 -4.99
N ASP A 436 -14.27 26.03 -5.56
CA ASP A 436 -14.36 25.23 -6.77
C ASP A 436 -15.01 23.86 -6.50
N ILE A 437 -14.88 23.35 -5.27
CA ILE A 437 -15.57 22.13 -4.82
C ILE A 437 -17.05 22.45 -4.58
N VAL A 438 -17.37 23.57 -3.89
CA VAL A 438 -18.75 24.01 -3.58
C VAL A 438 -19.55 24.25 -4.86
N GLU A 439 -18.96 24.89 -5.86
CA GLU A 439 -19.61 25.18 -7.16
C GLU A 439 -19.74 23.92 -8.07
N SER A 440 -19.18 22.78 -7.66
CA SER A 440 -19.32 21.53 -8.40
C SER A 440 -20.72 20.95 -8.22
N LEU A 441 -21.40 20.65 -9.33
CA LEU A 441 -22.73 20.06 -9.31
C LEU A 441 -22.62 18.55 -9.12
N LEU A 442 -22.39 18.11 -7.88
CA LEU A 442 -22.25 16.69 -7.55
C LEU A 442 -23.61 15.98 -7.52
N VAL A 443 -23.55 14.63 -7.60
CA VAL A 443 -24.75 13.78 -7.62
C VAL A 443 -25.43 13.79 -6.24
N HIS A 444 -26.77 13.85 -6.23
CA HIS A 444 -27.60 13.65 -5.04
C HIS A 444 -28.55 12.44 -5.20
N PRO A 445 -28.75 11.57 -4.18
CA PRO A 445 -27.98 11.48 -2.93
C PRO A 445 -26.67 10.69 -3.12
N ALA A 446 -25.56 11.25 -2.66
CA ALA A 446 -24.24 10.64 -2.75
C ALA A 446 -23.39 10.92 -1.50
N LEU A 447 -22.39 10.08 -1.21
CA LEU A 447 -21.43 10.33 -0.13
C LEU A 447 -20.54 11.55 -0.45
N ALA A 448 -20.38 11.87 -1.74
CA ALA A 448 -19.59 13.01 -2.19
C ALA A 448 -20.17 14.38 -1.77
N GLU A 449 -21.44 14.45 -1.36
CA GLU A 449 -22.03 15.69 -0.82
C GLU A 449 -21.33 16.15 0.44
N ALA A 450 -20.82 15.22 1.26
CA ALA A 450 -20.01 15.56 2.42
C ALA A 450 -18.72 16.32 2.09
N LEU A 451 -18.22 16.21 0.85
CA LEU A 451 -17.06 17.00 0.38
C LEU A 451 -17.46 18.46 0.10
N VAL A 452 -18.65 18.68 -0.40
CA VAL A 452 -19.21 20.03 -0.62
C VAL A 452 -19.44 20.71 0.72
N ASP A 453 -20.14 20.01 1.63
CA ASP A 453 -20.41 20.53 2.98
C ASP A 453 -19.11 20.82 3.76
N ALA A 454 -18.06 20.01 3.58
CA ALA A 454 -16.76 20.24 4.19
C ALA A 454 -15.93 21.34 3.50
N ALA A 455 -16.29 21.75 2.29
CA ALA A 455 -15.66 22.85 1.56
C ALA A 455 -16.31 24.22 1.87
N GLU A 456 -17.56 24.25 2.37
CA GLU A 456 -18.24 25.47 2.85
C GLU A 456 -17.61 26.01 4.13
#